data_b3e45b0f4ee93231524e777f685ee092
#
_entry.id   b3e45b0f4ee93231524e777f685ee092
#
_cell.length_a   1.000
_cell.length_b   1.000
_cell.length_c   1.000
_cell.angle_alpha   90.00
_cell.angle_beta   90.00
_cell.angle_gamma   90.00
#
_symmetry.space_group_name_H-M   'P 1'
#
loop_
_entity.id
_entity.type
_entity.pdbx_description
1 polymer ?
#
loop_
_entity_poly.entity_id
_entity_poly.type
_entity_poly.pdbx_seq_one_letter_code
_entity_poly.pdbx_strand_id
1 'polypeptide(L)'
;MTTQPRIKTTVVGSYPFPDWLGALPSEQAVIDATRVVIHTQEQAGIDLVCDGEFSRFDVNHPETNGMIEYFVRPMAGMRTAITFDELVAYRAQRGMGFRTRPPAVVEGAVGAGTLDLPHACARSRRLTTRPFKFTLTGPHMLAKSVIDKHYRSVPDLAMAIGDALADQVRHLDADVVQVDEANLPGSPDEWQWAAAAINRVLDDPGGYGDRGRVIM
;
A
#
# COMPACT_ATOMS: atom_id res chain seq x y z
N MET A 1 -21.70 -2.10 -35.45
CA MET A 1 -21.67 -3.20 -34.47
C MET A 1 -21.49 -2.56 -33.10
N THR A 2 -22.52 -2.47 -32.32
CA THR A 2 -22.44 -1.99 -30.93
C THR A 2 -21.74 -3.08 -30.09
N THR A 3 -20.48 -2.86 -29.74
CA THR A 3 -19.79 -3.72 -28.78
C THR A 3 -20.51 -3.59 -27.44
N GLN A 4 -21.13 -4.66 -26.96
CA GLN A 4 -21.65 -4.68 -25.60
C GLN A 4 -20.52 -4.36 -24.61
N PRO A 5 -20.75 -3.54 -23.58
CA PRO A 5 -19.75 -3.25 -22.58
C PRO A 5 -19.35 -4.56 -21.88
N ARG A 6 -18.07 -4.93 -22.04
CA ARG A 6 -17.51 -6.11 -21.39
C ARG A 6 -17.07 -5.74 -19.97
N ILE A 7 -17.42 -6.57 -19.00
CA ILE A 7 -16.89 -6.46 -17.63
C ILE A 7 -15.39 -6.75 -17.68
N LYS A 8 -14.58 -5.79 -17.23
CA LYS A 8 -13.12 -5.97 -17.11
C LYS A 8 -12.77 -6.84 -15.92
N THR A 9 -11.79 -7.70 -16.10
CA THR A 9 -11.28 -8.60 -15.05
C THR A 9 -9.98 -8.06 -14.46
N THR A 10 -9.81 -8.22 -13.16
CA THR A 10 -8.57 -7.94 -12.43
C THR A 10 -8.42 -8.89 -11.25
N VAL A 11 -7.26 -8.91 -10.62
CA VAL A 11 -6.99 -9.67 -9.41
C VAL A 11 -6.81 -8.72 -8.21
N VAL A 12 -7.05 -9.22 -7.01
CA VAL A 12 -6.93 -8.47 -5.76
C VAL A 12 -6.08 -9.26 -4.78
N GLY A 13 -5.23 -8.54 -4.05
CA GLY A 13 -4.37 -9.09 -3.01
C GLY A 13 -3.04 -9.64 -3.52
N SER A 14 -2.20 -10.01 -2.56
CA SER A 14 -0.85 -10.51 -2.80
C SER A 14 -0.88 -11.88 -3.45
N TYR A 15 0.01 -12.10 -4.42
CA TYR A 15 0.29 -13.44 -4.93
C TYR A 15 1.06 -14.26 -3.89
N PRO A 16 0.92 -15.60 -3.92
CA PRO A 16 1.72 -16.48 -3.07
C PRO A 16 3.21 -16.21 -3.26
N PHE A 17 3.89 -16.00 -2.14
CA PHE A 17 5.31 -15.69 -2.13
C PHE A 17 6.13 -16.94 -2.49
N PRO A 18 6.97 -16.91 -3.53
CA PRO A 18 7.74 -18.06 -3.91
C PRO A 18 8.91 -18.29 -2.93
N ASP A 19 9.11 -19.53 -2.49
CA ASP A 19 10.14 -19.91 -1.52
C ASP A 19 11.54 -19.45 -1.92
N TRP A 20 11.87 -19.51 -3.23
CA TRP A 20 13.16 -19.09 -3.74
C TRP A 20 13.41 -17.58 -3.59
N LEU A 21 12.37 -16.74 -3.61
CA LEU A 21 12.51 -15.30 -3.38
C LEU A 21 12.87 -15.01 -1.93
N GLY A 22 12.32 -15.78 -0.98
CA GLY A 22 12.66 -15.69 0.43
C GLY A 22 14.07 -16.24 0.74
N ALA A 23 14.47 -17.31 0.04
CA ALA A 23 15.75 -17.96 0.25
C ALA A 23 16.94 -17.20 -0.36
N LEU A 24 16.72 -16.51 -1.49
CA LEU A 24 17.77 -15.79 -2.24
C LEU A 24 17.24 -14.39 -2.65
N PRO A 25 16.95 -13.51 -1.67
CA PRO A 25 16.40 -12.20 -1.95
C PRO A 25 17.39 -11.32 -2.73
N SER A 26 16.92 -10.77 -3.84
CA SER A 26 17.65 -9.78 -4.64
C SER A 26 16.67 -8.97 -5.47
N GLU A 27 17.08 -7.79 -5.93
CA GLU A 27 16.28 -6.97 -6.83
C GLU A 27 15.90 -7.75 -8.11
N GLN A 28 16.81 -8.53 -8.65
CA GLN A 28 16.55 -9.37 -9.82
C GLN A 28 15.52 -10.45 -9.52
N ALA A 29 15.58 -11.08 -8.34
CA ALA A 29 14.60 -12.08 -7.93
C ALA A 29 13.19 -11.47 -7.78
N VAL A 30 13.07 -10.25 -7.26
CA VAL A 30 11.78 -9.52 -7.23
C VAL A 30 11.24 -9.28 -8.64
N ILE A 31 12.11 -8.82 -9.56
CA ILE A 31 11.73 -8.59 -10.97
C ILE A 31 11.25 -9.89 -11.62
N ASP A 32 11.95 -11.00 -11.40
CA ASP A 32 11.62 -12.29 -11.99
C ASP A 32 10.30 -12.84 -11.41
N ALA A 33 10.08 -12.73 -10.11
CA ALA A 33 8.83 -13.11 -9.47
C ALA A 33 7.66 -12.27 -10.00
N THR A 34 7.83 -10.96 -10.09
CA THR A 34 6.82 -10.05 -10.65
C THR A 34 6.51 -10.40 -12.12
N ARG A 35 7.52 -10.70 -12.92
CA ARG A 35 7.33 -11.13 -14.31
C ARG A 35 6.50 -12.41 -14.42
N VAL A 36 6.77 -13.40 -13.56
CA VAL A 36 5.99 -14.65 -13.54
C VAL A 36 4.53 -14.38 -13.21
N VAL A 37 4.27 -13.54 -12.21
CA VAL A 37 2.90 -13.18 -11.79
C VAL A 37 2.14 -12.44 -12.91
N ILE A 38 2.76 -11.44 -13.52
CA ILE A 38 2.16 -10.70 -14.62
C ILE A 38 1.87 -11.65 -15.79
N HIS A 39 2.85 -12.48 -16.19
CA HIS A 39 2.67 -13.43 -17.27
C HIS A 39 1.53 -14.43 -16.98
N THR A 40 1.41 -14.90 -15.75
CA THR A 40 0.30 -15.79 -15.33
C THR A 40 -1.05 -15.11 -15.50
N GLN A 41 -1.18 -13.84 -15.12
CA GLN A 41 -2.41 -13.06 -15.30
C GLN A 41 -2.73 -12.85 -16.79
N GLU A 42 -1.71 -12.54 -17.60
CA GLU A 42 -1.86 -12.36 -19.05
C GLU A 42 -2.31 -13.64 -19.75
N GLN A 43 -1.74 -14.80 -19.38
CA GLN A 43 -2.15 -16.11 -19.90
C GLN A 43 -3.58 -16.48 -19.46
N ALA A 44 -3.99 -16.09 -18.27
CA ALA A 44 -5.36 -16.28 -17.78
C ALA A 44 -6.37 -15.31 -18.45
N GLY A 45 -5.91 -14.37 -19.26
CA GLY A 45 -6.78 -13.41 -19.96
C GLY A 45 -7.28 -12.27 -19.08
N ILE A 46 -6.59 -11.96 -17.97
CA ILE A 46 -6.91 -10.81 -17.11
C ILE A 46 -6.71 -9.52 -17.88
N ASP A 47 -7.70 -8.62 -17.81
CA ASP A 47 -7.71 -7.36 -18.57
C ASP A 47 -6.83 -6.28 -17.94
N LEU A 48 -6.79 -6.23 -16.61
CA LEU A 48 -6.04 -5.26 -15.83
C LEU A 48 -5.14 -6.01 -14.85
N VAL A 49 -3.85 -6.12 -15.21
CA VAL A 49 -2.86 -6.87 -14.44
C VAL A 49 -2.27 -6.05 -13.31
N CYS A 50 -1.72 -6.72 -12.29
CA CYS A 50 -0.95 -6.09 -11.21
C CYS A 50 0.34 -6.88 -10.96
N ASP A 51 1.23 -6.31 -10.14
CA ASP A 51 2.54 -6.88 -9.81
C ASP A 51 2.50 -8.00 -8.76
N GLY A 52 1.31 -8.39 -8.32
CA GLY A 52 1.14 -9.37 -7.24
C GLY A 52 1.64 -8.88 -5.89
N GLU A 53 1.87 -7.57 -5.77
CA GLU A 53 2.39 -6.88 -4.58
C GLU A 53 3.86 -7.22 -4.24
N PHE A 54 4.58 -7.85 -5.15
CA PHE A 54 6.02 -8.14 -4.95
C PHE A 54 6.89 -6.89 -5.01
N SER A 55 6.41 -5.78 -5.57
CA SER A 55 7.06 -4.47 -5.47
C SER A 55 7.32 -4.04 -4.02
N ARG A 56 6.49 -4.53 -3.08
CA ARG A 56 6.56 -4.23 -1.65
C ARG A 56 7.52 -5.13 -0.87
N PHE A 57 8.20 -6.05 -1.54
CA PHE A 57 9.20 -6.92 -0.91
C PHE A 57 10.52 -6.18 -0.73
N ASP A 58 10.96 -6.05 0.52
CA ASP A 58 12.25 -5.48 0.86
C ASP A 58 13.31 -6.60 0.89
N VAL A 59 14.23 -6.58 -0.09
CA VAL A 59 15.28 -7.60 -0.23
C VAL A 59 16.29 -7.57 0.92
N ASN A 60 16.43 -6.44 1.60
CA ASN A 60 17.32 -6.26 2.73
C ASN A 60 16.65 -6.64 4.06
N HIS A 61 15.31 -6.58 4.08
CA HIS A 61 14.48 -6.83 5.26
C HIS A 61 13.29 -7.72 4.88
N PRO A 62 13.53 -9.01 4.52
CA PRO A 62 12.50 -9.92 4.02
C PRO A 62 11.39 -10.22 5.05
N GLU A 63 11.63 -9.91 6.33
CA GLU A 63 10.62 -9.98 7.39
C GLU A 63 9.63 -8.81 7.38
N THR A 64 9.83 -7.80 6.53
CA THR A 64 8.96 -6.62 6.44
C THR A 64 7.60 -7.02 5.87
N ASN A 65 6.53 -6.63 6.58
CA ASN A 65 5.17 -6.80 6.08
C ASN A 65 4.90 -5.78 4.96
N GLY A 66 4.63 -6.29 3.76
CA GLY A 66 4.39 -5.47 2.56
C GLY A 66 3.11 -4.61 2.62
N MET A 67 2.18 -4.92 3.53
CA MET A 67 0.95 -4.11 3.65
C MET A 67 1.10 -2.92 4.60
N ILE A 68 1.99 -2.97 5.56
CA ILE A 68 2.08 -1.94 6.61
C ILE A 68 3.49 -1.42 6.75
N GLU A 69 4.45 -2.25 7.18
CA GLU A 69 5.82 -1.82 7.43
C GLU A 69 6.47 -1.20 6.20
N TYR A 70 6.22 -1.76 5.03
CA TYR A 70 6.73 -1.25 3.76
C TYR A 70 6.36 0.23 3.53
N PHE A 71 5.14 0.62 3.91
CA PHE A 71 4.68 1.99 3.73
C PHE A 71 5.15 2.91 4.87
N VAL A 72 4.98 2.49 6.13
CA VAL A 72 5.19 3.41 7.26
C VAL A 72 6.66 3.57 7.67
N ARG A 73 7.49 2.52 7.56
CA ARG A 73 8.89 2.60 8.00
C ARG A 73 9.72 3.65 7.27
N PRO A 74 9.58 3.83 5.94
CA PRO A 74 10.33 4.86 5.22
C PRO A 74 9.75 6.26 5.35
N MET A 75 8.53 6.45 5.88
CA MET A 75 7.94 7.78 6.05
C MET A 75 8.70 8.61 7.07
N ALA A 76 8.84 9.91 6.80
CA ALA A 76 9.36 10.86 7.79
C ALA A 76 8.45 10.91 9.02
N GLY A 77 9.01 11.25 10.17
CA GLY A 77 8.28 11.31 11.44
C GLY A 77 8.07 9.95 12.12
N MET A 78 8.48 8.85 11.49
CA MET A 78 8.35 7.48 11.99
C MET A 78 9.64 7.00 12.66
N ARG A 79 9.53 6.48 13.89
CA ARG A 79 10.61 5.74 14.57
C ARG A 79 10.27 4.25 14.59
N THR A 80 11.19 3.42 14.11
CA THR A 80 10.99 1.96 13.99
C THR A 80 11.41 1.17 15.24
N ALA A 81 12.26 1.74 16.08
CA ALA A 81 12.63 1.14 17.36
C ALA A 81 11.46 1.25 18.35
N ILE A 82 10.97 0.13 18.86
CA ILE A 82 9.84 0.04 19.80
C ILE A 82 10.38 -0.32 21.17
N THR A 83 10.08 0.47 22.19
CA THR A 83 10.43 0.15 23.58
C THR A 83 9.52 -0.93 24.15
N PHE A 84 9.95 -1.56 25.25
CA PHE A 84 9.13 -2.57 25.92
C PHE A 84 7.79 -2.00 26.44
N ASP A 85 7.82 -0.81 27.02
CA ASP A 85 6.61 -0.16 27.55
C ASP A 85 5.63 0.19 26.44
N GLU A 86 6.13 0.66 25.28
CA GLU A 86 5.32 0.91 24.09
C GLU A 86 4.67 -0.39 23.57
N LEU A 87 5.42 -1.48 23.55
CA LEU A 87 4.91 -2.77 23.14
C LEU A 87 3.80 -3.28 24.06
N VAL A 88 4.00 -3.13 25.38
CA VAL A 88 3.00 -3.51 26.40
C VAL A 88 1.73 -2.65 26.25
N ALA A 89 1.90 -1.32 26.14
CA ALA A 89 0.78 -0.40 25.94
C ALA A 89 0.00 -0.69 24.66
N TYR A 90 0.69 -0.98 23.56
CA TYR A 90 0.09 -1.33 22.27
C TYR A 90 -0.75 -2.62 22.37
N ARG A 91 -0.23 -3.66 23.03
CA ARG A 91 -0.94 -4.93 23.22
C ARG A 91 -2.15 -4.82 24.17
N ALA A 92 -2.16 -3.84 25.05
CA ALA A 92 -3.29 -3.57 25.92
C ALA A 92 -4.45 -2.84 25.22
N GLN A 93 -4.23 -2.28 24.04
CA GLN A 93 -5.28 -1.60 23.28
C GLN A 93 -6.27 -2.62 22.72
N ARG A 94 -7.56 -2.41 23.03
CA ARG A 94 -8.65 -3.21 22.46
C ARG A 94 -8.90 -2.77 21.02
N GLY A 95 -8.97 -3.71 20.09
CA GLY A 95 -9.32 -3.43 18.68
C GLY A 95 -8.21 -3.72 17.65
N MET A 96 -6.98 -4.01 18.10
CA MET A 96 -5.86 -4.34 17.19
C MET A 96 -5.49 -5.83 17.25
N GLY A 97 -6.49 -6.71 17.31
CA GLY A 97 -6.31 -8.16 17.49
C GLY A 97 -5.54 -8.88 16.38
N PHE A 98 -5.33 -8.23 15.23
CA PHE A 98 -4.58 -8.80 14.09
C PHE A 98 -3.07 -8.51 14.16
N ARG A 99 -2.60 -7.64 15.06
CA ARG A 99 -1.17 -7.31 15.22
C ARG A 99 -0.74 -7.36 16.68
N THR A 100 0.39 -7.99 16.90
CA THR A 100 1.00 -8.10 18.23
C THR A 100 2.13 -7.10 18.47
N ARG A 101 2.59 -6.41 17.41
CA ARG A 101 3.66 -5.41 17.46
C ARG A 101 3.34 -4.24 16.52
N PRO A 102 3.51 -2.99 16.95
CA PRO A 102 3.38 -1.83 16.09
C PRO A 102 4.56 -1.79 15.09
N PRO A 103 4.33 -1.33 13.84
CA PRO A 103 5.38 -1.19 12.84
C PRO A 103 6.31 0.00 13.11
N ALA A 104 5.77 1.06 13.74
CA ALA A 104 6.49 2.29 14.05
C ALA A 104 5.77 3.10 15.15
N VAL A 105 6.48 4.11 15.67
CA VAL A 105 5.95 5.18 16.54
C VAL A 105 6.06 6.50 15.78
N VAL A 106 4.96 7.25 15.73
CA VAL A 106 4.92 8.59 15.14
C VAL A 106 5.39 9.59 16.17
N GLU A 107 6.54 10.20 15.97
CA GLU A 107 7.15 11.19 16.88
C GLU A 107 7.33 12.57 16.25
N GLY A 108 7.03 12.71 14.96
CA GLY A 108 7.15 13.96 14.22
C GLY A 108 6.11 14.06 13.12
N ALA A 109 6.14 15.17 12.38
CA ALA A 109 5.26 15.36 11.24
C ALA A 109 5.53 14.29 10.17
N VAL A 110 4.46 13.64 9.71
CA VAL A 110 4.53 12.62 8.66
C VAL A 110 4.78 13.27 7.30
N GLY A 111 5.67 12.67 6.52
CA GLY A 111 5.95 13.03 5.14
C GLY A 111 6.44 11.81 4.37
N ALA A 112 6.70 11.95 3.07
CA ALA A 112 7.13 10.84 2.21
C ALA A 112 8.42 10.16 2.71
N GLY A 113 9.36 10.93 3.27
CA GLY A 113 10.63 10.38 3.74
C GLY A 113 11.42 9.74 2.60
N THR A 114 11.75 8.46 2.74
CA THR A 114 12.41 7.65 1.71
C THR A 114 11.46 6.69 0.99
N LEU A 115 10.15 6.81 1.20
CA LEU A 115 9.14 6.03 0.47
C LEU A 115 9.17 6.42 -1.02
N ASP A 116 9.34 5.44 -1.90
CA ASP A 116 9.45 5.63 -3.34
C ASP A 116 8.56 4.63 -4.10
N LEU A 117 7.24 4.88 -4.03
CA LEU A 117 6.25 4.11 -4.78
C LEU A 117 6.37 4.29 -6.30
N PRO A 118 6.74 5.49 -6.83
CA PRO A 118 6.97 5.67 -8.26
C PRO A 118 8.05 4.74 -8.81
N HIS A 119 9.17 4.56 -8.10
CA HIS A 119 10.22 3.63 -8.52
C HIS A 119 9.70 2.18 -8.55
N ALA A 120 9.02 1.75 -7.50
CA ALA A 120 8.44 0.40 -7.41
C ALA A 120 7.41 0.16 -8.53
N CYS A 121 6.53 1.14 -8.79
CA CYS A 121 5.55 1.10 -9.86
C CYS A 121 6.21 1.00 -11.25
N ALA A 122 7.18 1.87 -11.54
CA ALA A 122 7.88 1.91 -12.82
C ALA A 122 8.65 0.60 -13.09
N ARG A 123 9.23 -0.03 -12.05
CA ARG A 123 9.87 -1.35 -12.15
C ARG A 123 8.89 -2.41 -12.63
N SER A 124 7.70 -2.47 -12.04
CA SER A 124 6.66 -3.44 -12.39
C SER A 124 6.01 -3.11 -13.74
N ARG A 125 5.76 -1.84 -14.03
CA ARG A 125 5.15 -1.37 -15.26
C ARG A 125 5.91 -1.79 -16.52
N ARG A 126 7.24 -1.83 -16.44
CA ARG A 126 8.12 -2.24 -17.57
C ARG A 126 7.98 -3.71 -17.97
N LEU A 127 7.31 -4.52 -17.16
CA LEU A 127 7.17 -5.96 -17.36
C LEU A 127 5.91 -6.33 -18.15
N THR A 128 5.04 -5.37 -18.47
CA THR A 128 3.81 -5.60 -19.25
C THR A 128 3.50 -4.45 -20.19
N THR A 129 2.81 -4.76 -21.28
CA THR A 129 2.20 -3.79 -22.20
C THR A 129 0.68 -3.70 -22.01
N ARG A 130 0.10 -4.52 -21.12
CA ARG A 130 -1.33 -4.48 -20.80
C ARG A 130 -1.63 -3.34 -19.83
N PRO A 131 -2.92 -2.96 -19.72
CA PRO A 131 -3.34 -2.06 -18.65
C PRO A 131 -2.85 -2.59 -17.29
N PHE A 132 -2.23 -1.70 -16.51
CA PHE A 132 -1.56 -2.05 -15.26
C PHE A 132 -2.18 -1.30 -14.08
N LYS A 133 -2.42 -2.03 -13.01
CA LYS A 133 -2.91 -1.51 -11.74
C LYS A 133 -1.81 -1.56 -10.68
N PHE A 134 -1.60 -0.43 -10.00
CA PHE A 134 -0.74 -0.37 -8.83
C PHE A 134 -1.59 -0.24 -7.57
N THR A 135 -1.25 -1.01 -6.53
CA THR A 135 -2.02 -1.08 -5.27
C THR A 135 -1.22 -0.49 -4.13
N LEU A 136 -1.90 0.17 -3.19
CA LEU A 136 -1.29 0.67 -1.96
C LEU A 136 -2.25 0.50 -0.78
N THR A 137 -1.68 0.39 0.42
CA THR A 137 -2.46 0.34 1.65
C THR A 137 -2.95 1.73 2.01
N GLY A 138 -4.21 1.84 2.39
CA GLY A 138 -4.86 3.10 2.66
C GLY A 138 -4.50 3.73 4.01
N PRO A 139 -4.72 5.04 4.13
CA PRO A 139 -4.29 5.83 5.28
C PRO A 139 -4.99 5.46 6.59
N HIS A 140 -6.25 5.01 6.55
CA HIS A 140 -6.97 4.54 7.74
C HIS A 140 -6.27 3.34 8.38
N MET A 141 -5.97 2.31 7.57
CA MET A 141 -5.29 1.12 8.06
C MET A 141 -3.88 1.43 8.57
N LEU A 142 -3.13 2.28 7.87
CA LEU A 142 -1.78 2.66 8.27
C LEU A 142 -1.79 3.45 9.58
N ALA A 143 -2.68 4.44 9.73
CA ALA A 143 -2.80 5.25 10.94
C ALA A 143 -3.17 4.41 12.18
N LYS A 144 -4.10 3.45 12.02
CA LYS A 144 -4.51 2.55 13.11
C LYS A 144 -3.44 1.52 13.48
N SER A 145 -2.43 1.31 12.65
CA SER A 145 -1.40 0.29 12.87
C SER A 145 -0.20 0.79 13.68
N VAL A 146 0.02 2.09 13.78
CA VAL A 146 1.17 2.71 14.45
C VAL A 146 0.81 3.23 15.86
N ILE A 147 1.83 3.55 16.66
CA ILE A 147 1.64 4.31 17.90
C ILE A 147 1.78 5.79 17.58
N ASP A 148 0.73 6.56 17.79
CA ASP A 148 0.77 8.01 17.60
C ASP A 148 1.13 8.76 18.89
N LYS A 149 2.25 9.45 18.89
CA LYS A 149 2.70 10.35 19.97
C LYS A 149 2.73 11.82 19.54
N HIS A 150 2.56 12.09 18.25
CA HIS A 150 2.68 13.43 17.69
C HIS A 150 1.31 14.09 17.48
N TYR A 151 0.46 13.48 16.66
CA TYR A 151 -0.86 14.06 16.33
C TYR A 151 -1.86 13.89 17.46
N ARG A 152 -1.79 12.79 18.20
CA ARG A 152 -2.73 12.42 19.27
C ARG A 152 -4.18 12.34 18.80
N SER A 153 -4.36 12.11 17.51
CA SER A 153 -5.64 12.05 16.80
C SER A 153 -5.46 11.13 15.61
N VAL A 154 -6.11 9.97 15.63
CA VAL A 154 -6.03 9.01 14.51
C VAL A 154 -6.54 9.61 13.20
N PRO A 155 -7.64 10.39 13.18
CA PRO A 155 -8.07 11.10 11.97
C PRO A 155 -7.00 12.06 11.41
N ASP A 156 -6.36 12.88 12.27
CA ASP A 156 -5.35 13.84 11.81
C ASP A 156 -4.10 13.12 11.30
N LEU A 157 -3.68 12.04 11.97
CA LEU A 157 -2.60 11.19 11.48
C LEU A 157 -2.95 10.55 10.14
N ALA A 158 -4.19 10.05 9.97
CA ALA A 158 -4.62 9.47 8.70
C ALA A 158 -4.62 10.50 7.56
N MET A 159 -5.02 11.74 7.84
CA MET A 159 -4.94 12.83 6.86
C MET A 159 -3.49 13.11 6.45
N ALA A 160 -2.56 13.18 7.41
CA ALA A 160 -1.15 13.41 7.14
C ALA A 160 -0.51 12.24 6.34
N ILE A 161 -0.87 11.00 6.66
CA ILE A 161 -0.47 9.83 5.86
C ILE A 161 -1.08 9.91 4.46
N GLY A 162 -2.36 10.31 4.35
CA GLY A 162 -3.03 10.53 3.07
C GLY A 162 -2.30 11.54 2.19
N ASP A 163 -1.87 12.68 2.75
CA ASP A 163 -1.09 13.68 2.04
C ASP A 163 0.27 13.13 1.55
N ALA A 164 0.98 12.38 2.42
CA ALA A 164 2.25 11.74 2.06
C ALA A 164 2.10 10.69 0.95
N LEU A 165 1.02 9.91 0.96
CA LEU A 165 0.70 8.95 -0.10
C LEU A 165 0.27 9.65 -1.38
N ALA A 166 -0.50 10.75 -1.30
CA ALA A 166 -0.90 11.54 -2.46
C ALA A 166 0.31 12.06 -3.24
N ASP A 167 1.35 12.54 -2.53
CA ASP A 167 2.60 12.97 -3.15
C ASP A 167 3.29 11.86 -3.95
N GLN A 168 3.18 10.61 -3.50
CA GLN A 168 3.71 9.44 -4.22
C GLN A 168 2.84 9.08 -5.42
N VAL A 169 1.52 9.05 -5.21
CA VAL A 169 0.54 8.56 -6.20
C VAL A 169 0.51 9.42 -7.45
N ARG A 170 0.76 10.73 -7.34
CA ARG A 170 0.86 11.66 -8.51
C ARG A 170 1.87 11.21 -9.55
N HIS A 171 2.91 10.52 -9.14
CA HIS A 171 4.05 10.13 -9.98
C HIS A 171 4.02 8.67 -10.42
N LEU A 172 2.94 7.93 -10.13
CA LEU A 172 2.81 6.53 -10.53
C LEU A 172 2.55 6.42 -12.05
N ASP A 173 3.27 5.54 -12.72
CA ASP A 173 2.99 5.12 -14.10
C ASP A 173 2.08 3.89 -14.09
N ALA A 174 0.81 4.09 -13.75
CA ALA A 174 -0.22 3.06 -13.70
C ALA A 174 -1.52 3.55 -14.34
N ASP A 175 -2.24 2.65 -15.02
CA ASP A 175 -3.55 2.96 -15.60
C ASP A 175 -4.64 3.03 -14.53
N VAL A 176 -4.47 2.31 -13.43
CA VAL A 176 -5.38 2.30 -12.29
C VAL A 176 -4.58 2.31 -10.99
N VAL A 177 -5.00 3.13 -10.04
CA VAL A 177 -4.53 3.12 -8.65
C VAL A 177 -5.62 2.53 -7.77
N GLN A 178 -5.26 1.51 -6.97
CA GLN A 178 -6.13 0.88 -5.99
C GLN A 178 -5.64 1.19 -4.58
N VAL A 179 -6.55 1.65 -3.72
CA VAL A 179 -6.31 1.88 -2.30
C VAL A 179 -7.04 0.82 -1.49
N ASP A 180 -6.31 0.05 -0.68
CA ASP A 180 -6.84 -1.05 0.11
C ASP A 180 -7.07 -0.62 1.57
N GLU A 181 -8.34 -0.62 2.00
CA GLU A 181 -8.76 -0.29 3.37
C GLU A 181 -9.44 -1.48 4.05
N ALA A 182 -8.71 -2.57 4.19
CA ALA A 182 -9.21 -3.85 4.67
C ALA A 182 -9.84 -3.81 6.07
N ASN A 183 -9.47 -2.84 6.92
CA ASN A 183 -9.95 -2.74 8.29
C ASN A 183 -11.21 -1.88 8.45
N LEU A 184 -11.58 -1.08 7.46
CA LEU A 184 -12.71 -0.17 7.55
C LEU A 184 -14.06 -0.88 7.79
N PRO A 185 -14.34 -2.05 7.20
CA PRO A 185 -15.56 -2.80 7.51
C PRO A 185 -15.72 -3.19 8.98
N GLY A 186 -14.60 -3.36 9.71
CA GLY A 186 -14.59 -3.61 11.16
C GLY A 186 -14.75 -2.36 12.03
N SER A 187 -14.76 -1.18 11.43
CA SER A 187 -14.86 0.13 12.11
C SER A 187 -15.82 1.05 11.36
N PRO A 188 -17.10 0.66 11.19
CA PRO A 188 -18.04 1.38 10.34
C PRO A 188 -18.30 2.83 10.79
N ASP A 189 -18.20 3.11 12.09
CA ASP A 189 -18.40 4.46 12.63
C ASP A 189 -17.25 5.44 12.26
N GLU A 190 -16.15 4.94 11.73
CA GLU A 190 -14.99 5.72 11.32
C GLU A 190 -15.02 6.15 9.85
N TRP A 191 -16.05 5.78 9.11
CA TRP A 191 -16.11 5.95 7.65
C TRP A 191 -15.93 7.40 7.17
N GLN A 192 -16.39 8.39 7.93
CA GLN A 192 -16.34 9.79 7.51
C GLN A 192 -14.92 10.30 7.37
N TRP A 193 -14.10 10.13 8.41
CA TRP A 193 -12.73 10.55 8.36
C TRP A 193 -11.86 9.61 7.53
N ALA A 194 -12.18 8.32 7.49
CA ALA A 194 -11.50 7.37 6.62
C ALA A 194 -11.70 7.74 5.14
N ALA A 195 -12.94 8.04 4.72
CA ALA A 195 -13.22 8.50 3.37
C ALA A 195 -12.51 9.83 3.05
N ALA A 196 -12.45 10.77 4.00
CA ALA A 196 -11.72 12.01 3.81
C ALA A 196 -10.22 11.76 3.57
N ALA A 197 -9.60 10.88 4.35
CA ALA A 197 -8.19 10.53 4.20
C ALA A 197 -7.91 9.77 2.88
N ILE A 198 -8.80 8.86 2.46
CA ILE A 198 -8.72 8.16 1.17
C ILE A 198 -8.82 9.17 0.02
N ASN A 199 -9.75 10.11 0.10
CA ASN A 199 -9.94 11.13 -0.92
C ASN A 199 -8.67 12.01 -1.06
N ARG A 200 -7.93 12.27 0.03
CA ARG A 200 -6.62 12.92 -0.07
C ARG A 200 -5.64 12.17 -0.98
N VAL A 201 -5.65 10.84 -0.91
CA VAL A 201 -4.80 10.01 -1.78
C VAL A 201 -5.28 10.05 -3.23
N LEU A 202 -6.60 10.05 -3.45
CA LEU A 202 -7.21 9.87 -4.77
C LEU A 202 -7.62 11.17 -5.46
N ASP A 203 -7.81 12.26 -4.73
CA ASP A 203 -8.21 13.56 -5.27
C ASP A 203 -6.96 14.41 -5.53
N ASP A 204 -6.47 14.36 -6.75
CA ASP A 204 -5.43 15.27 -7.22
C ASP A 204 -6.04 16.35 -8.10
N PRO A 205 -6.06 17.63 -7.67
CA PRO A 205 -6.50 18.74 -8.50
C PRO A 205 -5.59 19.00 -9.72
N GLY A 206 -4.38 18.40 -9.75
CA GLY A 206 -3.43 18.50 -10.86
C GLY A 206 -3.55 17.42 -11.93
N GLY A 207 -4.40 16.42 -11.72
CA GLY A 207 -4.83 15.47 -12.75
C GLY A 207 -4.08 14.17 -12.82
N TYR A 208 -4.71 13.12 -12.32
CA TYR A 208 -4.40 11.75 -12.75
C TYR A 208 -4.76 11.49 -14.22
N GLY A 209 -5.24 12.53 -14.95
CA GLY A 209 -5.79 12.34 -16.28
C GLY A 209 -6.97 11.37 -16.29
N ASP A 210 -7.04 10.50 -17.30
CA ASP A 210 -8.08 9.46 -17.44
C ASP A 210 -7.79 8.18 -16.63
N ARG A 211 -6.93 8.23 -15.60
CA ARG A 211 -6.60 7.05 -14.78
C ARG A 211 -7.80 6.59 -13.96
N GLY A 212 -8.04 5.30 -13.95
CA GLY A 212 -9.03 4.68 -13.07
C GLY A 212 -8.59 4.70 -11.60
N ARG A 213 -9.57 4.86 -10.69
CA ARG A 213 -9.38 4.81 -9.23
C ARG A 213 -10.27 3.74 -8.65
N VAL A 214 -9.74 2.96 -7.71
CA VAL A 214 -10.49 1.89 -7.04
C VAL A 214 -10.19 1.94 -5.56
N ILE A 215 -11.22 1.83 -4.74
CA ILE A 215 -11.12 1.60 -3.29
C ILE A 215 -11.60 0.17 -3.03
N MET A 216 -10.82 -0.57 -2.25
CA MET A 216 -11.13 -1.96 -1.89
C MET A 216 -11.13 -2.12 -0.37
#